data_1625a256a9013331f1e11a07a7e0d1be
#
_entry.id   1625a256a9013331f1e11a07a7e0d1be
#
_cell.length_a   1.000
_cell.length_b   1.000
_cell.length_c   1.000
_cell.angle_alpha   90.00
_cell.angle_beta   90.00
_cell.angle_gamma   90.00
#
_symmetry.space_group_name_H-M   'P 1'
#
loop_
_entity.id
_entity.type
_entity.pdbx_description
1 polymer ?
#
loop_
_entity_poly.entity_id
_entity_poly.type
_entity_poly.pdbx_seq_one_letter_code
_entity_poly.pdbx_strand_id
1 'polypeptide(L)'
;MSYTSAKSRPSYQFDSLLEFKDAGLIASSGPAEVDSAEKIVDVGRGAFDGDMVIDVSAIEIGTGDEGYHIQVQGSDSATFASGVERLASLTLGDSIVTGGSADNAAGRRVLPFNNRGLDGKVYRYLRIYVEVERTIATGINFTAFASQRS
;
A
#
# COMPACT_ATOMS: atom_id res chain seq x y z
N MET A 1 -35.89 -3.09 -11.85
CA MET A 1 -34.71 -3.33 -11.00
C MET A 1 -33.70 -2.25 -11.24
N SER A 2 -33.28 -1.61 -10.20
CA SER A 2 -32.26 -0.57 -10.35
C SER A 2 -31.05 -0.91 -9.51
N TYR A 3 -29.94 -1.01 -10.17
CA TYR A 3 -28.66 -1.28 -9.51
C TYR A 3 -27.51 -0.62 -10.24
N THR A 4 -27.86 0.37 -11.03
CA THR A 4 -26.88 0.96 -11.92
C THR A 4 -25.72 1.59 -11.17
N SER A 5 -26.00 2.28 -10.06
CA SER A 5 -24.91 2.89 -9.30
C SER A 5 -24.01 1.84 -8.66
N ALA A 6 -24.58 0.74 -8.20
CA ALA A 6 -23.77 -0.35 -7.64
C ALA A 6 -22.90 -1.00 -8.72
N LYS A 7 -23.42 -1.10 -9.94
CA LYS A 7 -22.68 -1.70 -11.04
C LYS A 7 -21.61 -0.78 -11.60
N SER A 8 -21.76 0.52 -11.43
CA SER A 8 -20.78 1.47 -11.94
C SER A 8 -19.60 1.67 -11.00
N ARG A 9 -19.65 1.12 -9.80
CA ARG A 9 -18.58 1.24 -8.82
C ARG A 9 -17.82 -0.07 -8.70
N PRO A 10 -16.49 0.00 -8.61
CA PRO A 10 -15.71 -1.21 -8.32
C PRO A 10 -16.14 -1.77 -6.96
N SER A 11 -16.26 -3.08 -6.90
CA SER A 11 -16.54 -3.80 -5.66
C SER A 11 -15.31 -4.62 -5.30
N TYR A 12 -14.74 -4.33 -4.13
CA TYR A 12 -13.53 -4.99 -3.69
C TYR A 12 -13.87 -6.00 -2.60
N GLN A 13 -13.48 -7.25 -2.85
CA GLN A 13 -13.64 -8.32 -1.87
C GLN A 13 -12.31 -8.61 -1.20
N PHE A 14 -12.35 -8.71 0.11
CA PHE A 14 -11.17 -9.07 0.87
C PHE A 14 -10.85 -10.56 0.64
N ASP A 15 -9.57 -10.83 0.33
CA ASP A 15 -9.03 -12.17 0.23
C ASP A 15 -7.78 -12.21 1.09
N SER A 16 -7.76 -13.10 2.09
CA SER A 16 -6.64 -13.17 3.03
C SER A 16 -5.32 -13.53 2.35
N LEU A 17 -5.37 -14.20 1.21
CA LEU A 17 -4.15 -14.50 0.44
C LEU A 17 -3.55 -13.25 -0.19
N LEU A 18 -4.35 -12.19 -0.35
CA LEU A 18 -3.91 -10.92 -0.92
C LEU A 18 -3.94 -9.80 0.13
N GLU A 19 -3.94 -10.14 1.39
CA GLU A 19 -3.78 -9.18 2.48
C GLU A 19 -2.32 -8.79 2.59
N PHE A 20 -2.04 -7.48 2.58
CA PHE A 20 -0.69 -6.94 2.64
C PHE A 20 -0.36 -6.31 3.99
N LYS A 21 -1.36 -5.88 4.74
CA LYS A 21 -1.17 -5.29 6.05
C LYS A 21 -2.44 -5.38 6.88
N ASP A 22 -2.30 -5.79 8.13
CA ASP A 22 -3.37 -5.69 9.13
C ASP A 22 -3.25 -4.38 9.92
N ALA A 23 -4.20 -4.13 10.81
CA ALA A 23 -4.22 -2.90 11.60
C ALA A 23 -3.01 -2.81 12.53
N GLY A 24 -2.45 -1.62 12.64
CA GLY A 24 -1.33 -1.33 13.51
C GLY A 24 -0.64 -0.04 13.12
N LEU A 25 -0.08 0.66 14.10
CA LEU A 25 0.62 1.92 13.86
C LEU A 25 2.00 1.67 13.29
N ILE A 26 2.36 2.50 12.31
CA ILE A 26 3.71 2.55 11.75
C ILE A 26 4.28 3.93 12.05
N ALA A 27 5.36 3.98 12.78
CA ALA A 27 6.05 5.22 13.13
C ALA A 27 7.49 5.25 12.61
N SER A 28 7.96 4.20 11.99
CA SER A 28 9.29 4.12 11.40
C SER A 28 9.22 3.37 10.08
N SER A 29 10.19 3.64 9.21
CA SER A 29 10.21 3.01 7.88
C SER A 29 10.45 1.51 8.00
N GLY A 30 9.72 0.73 7.21
CA GLY A 30 9.85 -0.71 7.19
C GLY A 30 8.78 -1.39 6.37
N PRO A 31 8.91 -2.70 6.19
CA PRO A 31 7.88 -3.48 5.51
C PRO A 31 6.63 -3.60 6.37
N ALA A 32 5.48 -3.66 5.70
CA ALA A 32 4.21 -3.85 6.38
C ALA A 32 4.10 -5.29 6.91
N GLU A 33 3.27 -5.46 7.93
CA GLU A 33 3.15 -6.72 8.65
C GLU A 33 1.70 -7.20 8.69
N VAL A 34 1.55 -8.51 8.76
CA VAL A 34 0.30 -9.17 9.11
C VAL A 34 0.64 -10.13 10.26
N ASP A 35 -0.15 -10.10 11.33
CA ASP A 35 0.09 -10.92 12.53
C ASP A 35 1.50 -10.72 13.11
N SER A 36 1.94 -9.45 13.11
CA SER A 36 3.23 -9.02 13.67
C SER A 36 4.47 -9.56 12.94
N ALA A 37 4.30 -10.00 11.71
CA ALA A 37 5.42 -10.46 10.86
C ALA A 37 5.35 -9.82 9.49
N GLU A 38 6.51 -9.57 8.90
CA GLU A 38 6.58 -9.04 7.54
C GLU A 38 5.75 -9.88 6.59
N LYS A 39 4.91 -9.22 5.78
CA LYS A 39 4.04 -9.90 4.84
C LYS A 39 4.56 -9.79 3.43
N ILE A 40 4.91 -10.91 2.84
CA ILE A 40 5.30 -11.03 1.44
C ILE A 40 4.24 -11.89 0.75
N VAL A 41 3.68 -11.38 -0.34
CA VAL A 41 2.63 -12.07 -1.08
C VAL A 41 3.22 -12.64 -2.36
N ASP A 42 2.99 -13.94 -2.58
CA ASP A 42 3.39 -14.63 -3.80
C ASP A 42 2.21 -14.53 -4.78
N VAL A 43 2.37 -13.74 -5.84
CA VAL A 43 1.32 -13.57 -6.86
C VAL A 43 1.50 -14.53 -8.04
N GLY A 44 2.47 -15.43 -7.94
CA GLY A 44 2.75 -16.39 -9.01
C GLY A 44 3.69 -15.82 -10.06
N ARG A 45 3.93 -16.59 -11.10
CA ARG A 45 4.95 -16.27 -12.10
C ARG A 45 4.46 -15.41 -13.25
N GLY A 46 3.16 -15.23 -13.36
CA GLY A 46 2.57 -14.46 -14.45
C GLY A 46 2.34 -13.01 -14.08
N ALA A 47 1.78 -12.27 -15.03
CA ALA A 47 1.41 -10.87 -14.80
C ALA A 47 0.25 -10.78 -13.81
N PHE A 48 0.32 -9.81 -12.93
CA PHE A 48 -0.71 -9.51 -11.95
C PHE A 48 -1.04 -8.03 -12.02
N ASP A 49 -2.29 -7.71 -12.34
CA ASP A 49 -2.82 -6.36 -12.32
C ASP A 49 -3.83 -6.25 -11.22
N GLY A 50 -3.68 -5.25 -10.36
CA GLY A 50 -4.56 -5.11 -9.22
C GLY A 50 -4.73 -3.70 -8.73
N ASP A 51 -5.63 -3.56 -7.77
CA ASP A 51 -5.82 -2.36 -7.00
C ASP A 51 -5.47 -2.66 -5.55
N MET A 52 -4.55 -1.88 -5.00
CA MET A 52 -4.25 -1.96 -3.58
C MET A 52 -5.27 -1.11 -2.85
N VAL A 53 -6.13 -1.74 -2.05
CA VAL A 53 -7.15 -1.07 -1.27
C VAL A 53 -6.56 -0.77 0.09
N ILE A 54 -6.38 0.52 0.37
CA ILE A 54 -5.73 1.00 1.59
C ILE A 54 -6.77 1.74 2.42
N ASP A 55 -7.13 1.15 3.56
CA ASP A 55 -8.11 1.73 4.47
C ASP A 55 -7.38 2.36 5.64
N VAL A 56 -7.30 3.70 5.62
CA VAL A 56 -6.60 4.46 6.63
C VAL A 56 -7.54 4.77 7.78
N SER A 57 -7.14 4.42 8.99
CA SER A 57 -7.90 4.74 10.21
C SER A 57 -7.40 5.99 10.91
N ALA A 58 -6.10 6.29 10.81
CA ALA A 58 -5.52 7.45 11.45
C ALA A 58 -4.19 7.84 10.79
N ILE A 59 -3.97 9.13 10.62
CA ILE A 59 -2.69 9.70 10.16
C ILE A 59 -2.35 10.86 11.07
N GLU A 60 -1.19 10.80 11.73
CA GLU A 60 -0.73 11.85 12.61
C GLU A 60 0.16 12.84 11.86
N ILE A 61 -0.19 14.12 11.88
CA ILE A 61 0.60 15.20 11.29
C ILE A 61 0.81 16.35 12.28
N GLY A 62 0.82 16.03 13.58
CA GLY A 62 0.82 17.05 14.64
C GLY A 62 2.06 17.93 14.71
N THR A 63 3.22 17.45 14.21
CA THR A 63 4.44 18.25 14.19
C THR A 63 4.54 19.12 12.94
N GLY A 64 3.70 18.91 11.93
CA GLY A 64 3.62 19.77 10.75
C GLY A 64 4.62 19.44 9.66
N ASP A 65 5.26 18.28 9.71
CA ASP A 65 6.23 17.88 8.68
C ASP A 65 6.20 16.40 8.32
N GLU A 66 5.24 15.65 8.86
CA GLU A 66 5.21 14.20 8.68
C GLU A 66 4.87 13.82 7.25
N GLY A 67 5.58 12.83 6.73
CA GLY A 67 5.30 12.24 5.43
C GLY A 67 5.26 10.73 5.52
N TYR A 68 4.31 10.14 4.81
CA TYR A 68 4.11 8.70 4.77
C TYR A 68 3.99 8.26 3.32
N HIS A 69 4.96 7.46 2.86
CA HIS A 69 4.96 6.94 1.50
C HIS A 69 4.67 5.46 1.57
N ILE A 70 3.48 5.08 1.12
CA ILE A 70 3.07 3.68 1.07
C ILE A 70 3.43 3.16 -0.31
N GLN A 71 4.35 2.20 -0.36
CA GLN A 71 4.90 1.69 -1.61
C GLN A 71 4.51 0.24 -1.81
N VAL A 72 4.16 -0.13 -3.05
CA VAL A 72 4.11 -1.52 -3.46
C VAL A 72 5.47 -1.84 -4.07
N GLN A 73 6.14 -2.83 -3.52
CA GLN A 73 7.46 -3.26 -3.99
C GLN A 73 7.41 -4.69 -4.49
N GLY A 74 8.23 -4.98 -5.49
CA GLY A 74 8.37 -6.31 -6.05
C GLY A 74 9.79 -6.83 -5.97
N SER A 75 9.93 -8.14 -5.90
CA SER A 75 11.22 -8.82 -5.89
C SER A 75 11.06 -10.24 -6.42
N ASP A 76 12.13 -10.81 -6.98
CA ASP A 76 12.19 -12.23 -7.31
C ASP A 76 12.58 -13.08 -6.11
N SER A 77 13.06 -12.44 -5.04
CA SER A 77 13.44 -13.14 -3.82
C SER A 77 12.23 -13.27 -2.91
N ALA A 78 11.95 -14.48 -2.45
CA ALA A 78 10.85 -14.73 -1.52
C ALA A 78 11.04 -14.02 -0.18
N THR A 79 12.25 -13.58 0.12
CA THR A 79 12.58 -12.86 1.35
C THR A 79 12.93 -11.40 1.13
N PHE A 80 12.81 -10.91 -0.10
CA PHE A 80 13.23 -9.56 -0.50
C PHE A 80 14.69 -9.26 -0.18
N ALA A 81 15.54 -10.28 -0.30
CA ALA A 81 16.96 -10.14 0.02
C ALA A 81 17.70 -9.28 -1.01
N SER A 82 17.20 -9.19 -2.23
CA SER A 82 17.84 -8.44 -3.31
C SER A 82 16.83 -8.12 -4.42
N GLY A 83 17.20 -7.21 -5.33
CA GLY A 83 16.43 -6.94 -6.52
C GLY A 83 15.06 -6.32 -6.23
N VAL A 84 14.99 -5.41 -5.26
CA VAL A 84 13.74 -4.78 -4.87
C VAL A 84 13.46 -3.58 -5.77
N GLU A 85 12.27 -3.54 -6.35
CA GLU A 85 11.83 -2.42 -7.17
C GLU A 85 10.50 -1.87 -6.64
N ARG A 86 10.40 -0.53 -6.59
CA ARG A 86 9.15 0.13 -6.24
C ARG A 86 8.25 0.16 -7.49
N LEU A 87 7.07 -0.41 -7.36
CA LEU A 87 6.12 -0.55 -8.47
C LEU A 87 5.03 0.51 -8.45
N ALA A 88 4.64 0.98 -7.27
CA ALA A 88 3.64 2.01 -7.11
C ALA A 88 3.86 2.71 -5.77
N SER A 89 3.38 3.94 -5.64
CA SER A 89 3.56 4.72 -4.42
C SER A 89 2.38 5.65 -4.19
N LEU A 90 1.99 5.79 -2.93
CA LEU A 90 0.97 6.72 -2.46
C LEU A 90 1.56 7.56 -1.36
N THR A 91 1.53 8.89 -1.51
CA THR A 91 2.07 9.83 -0.51
C THR A 91 0.93 10.46 0.27
N LEU A 92 1.02 10.37 1.59
CA LEU A 92 0.07 10.95 2.53
C LEU A 92 0.83 11.77 3.56
N GLY A 93 0.14 12.66 4.26
CA GLY A 93 0.74 13.41 5.35
C GLY A 93 0.51 14.91 5.27
N ASP A 94 1.45 15.68 5.82
CA ASP A 94 1.37 17.12 5.89
C ASP A 94 1.53 17.77 4.50
N SER A 95 1.03 19.00 4.38
CA SER A 95 1.06 19.75 3.12
C SER A 95 2.46 19.98 2.59
N ILE A 96 3.46 20.05 3.46
CA ILE A 96 4.85 20.22 3.03
C ILE A 96 5.36 19.01 2.24
N VAL A 97 4.79 17.84 2.51
CA VAL A 97 5.15 16.59 1.84
C VAL A 97 4.29 16.36 0.60
N THR A 98 2.99 16.64 0.70
CA THR A 98 2.06 16.42 -0.42
C THR A 98 2.15 17.49 -1.50
N GLY A 99 2.71 18.65 -1.16
CA GLY A 99 2.87 19.74 -2.11
C GLY A 99 1.65 20.62 -2.28
N GLY A 100 0.65 20.48 -1.44
CA GLY A 100 -0.58 21.26 -1.55
C GLY A 100 -1.35 21.28 -0.26
N SER A 101 -2.42 20.50 -0.17
CA SER A 101 -3.19 20.33 1.06
C SER A 101 -2.73 19.08 1.77
N ALA A 102 -2.78 19.09 3.09
CA ALA A 102 -2.50 17.89 3.88
C ALA A 102 -3.47 16.77 3.50
N ASP A 103 -2.96 15.55 3.40
CA ASP A 103 -3.76 14.35 3.20
C ASP A 103 -3.63 13.50 4.45
N ASN A 104 -4.48 13.77 5.43
CA ASN A 104 -4.42 13.12 6.73
C ASN A 104 -5.78 12.61 7.21
N ALA A 105 -6.77 12.55 6.32
CA ALA A 105 -8.10 12.08 6.70
C ALA A 105 -8.15 10.55 6.69
N ALA A 106 -8.91 9.99 7.61
CA ALA A 106 -9.27 8.58 7.56
C ALA A 106 -10.11 8.31 6.31
N GLY A 107 -9.99 7.12 5.77
CA GLY A 107 -10.78 6.71 4.62
C GLY A 107 -10.02 5.81 3.68
N ARG A 108 -10.74 5.34 2.67
CA ARG A 108 -10.19 4.41 1.69
C ARG A 108 -9.43 5.12 0.58
N ARG A 109 -8.26 4.62 0.25
CA ARG A 109 -7.49 4.99 -0.93
C ARG A 109 -7.32 3.74 -1.78
N VAL A 110 -7.31 3.92 -3.09
CA VAL A 110 -7.09 2.82 -4.04
C VAL A 110 -5.86 3.17 -4.87
N LEU A 111 -4.86 2.30 -4.82
CA LEU A 111 -3.61 2.47 -5.53
C LEU A 111 -3.51 1.39 -6.60
N PRO A 112 -3.75 1.74 -7.89
CA PRO A 112 -3.56 0.78 -8.98
C PRO A 112 -2.10 0.39 -9.09
N PHE A 113 -1.85 -0.89 -9.35
CA PHE A 113 -0.49 -1.38 -9.52
C PHE A 113 -0.48 -2.63 -10.38
N ASN A 114 0.71 -3.00 -10.84
CA ASN A 114 0.96 -4.31 -11.44
C ASN A 114 2.34 -4.79 -10.97
N ASN A 115 2.64 -6.05 -11.27
CA ASN A 115 3.90 -6.66 -10.84
C ASN A 115 5.01 -6.55 -11.88
N ARG A 116 4.87 -5.62 -12.83
CA ARG A 116 5.83 -5.42 -13.91
C ARG A 116 6.72 -4.23 -13.63
N GLY A 117 8.03 -4.46 -13.65
CA GLY A 117 9.02 -3.42 -13.44
C GLY A 117 9.30 -2.60 -14.70
N LEU A 118 10.20 -1.63 -14.56
CA LEU A 118 10.57 -0.70 -15.64
C LEU A 118 11.16 -1.41 -16.86
N ASP A 119 11.87 -2.52 -16.65
CA ASP A 119 12.47 -3.29 -17.72
C ASP A 119 11.52 -4.33 -18.31
N GLY A 120 10.24 -4.28 -17.95
CA GLY A 120 9.29 -5.31 -18.32
C GLY A 120 9.41 -6.58 -17.51
N LYS A 121 10.28 -6.61 -16.52
CA LYS A 121 10.46 -7.76 -15.65
C LYS A 121 9.22 -7.98 -14.80
N VAL A 122 8.77 -9.23 -14.68
CA VAL A 122 7.60 -9.59 -13.90
C VAL A 122 8.05 -10.16 -12.58
N TYR A 123 7.59 -9.55 -11.48
CA TYR A 123 7.98 -9.94 -10.13
C TYR A 123 6.96 -10.89 -9.54
N ARG A 124 7.46 -11.95 -8.93
CA ARG A 124 6.62 -12.96 -8.30
C ARG A 124 6.20 -12.58 -6.88
N TYR A 125 7.06 -11.87 -6.16
CA TYR A 125 6.82 -11.54 -4.76
C TYR A 125 6.60 -10.06 -4.59
N LEU A 126 5.55 -9.71 -3.85
CA LEU A 126 5.15 -8.32 -3.60
C LEU A 126 5.02 -8.08 -2.11
N ARG A 127 5.30 -6.85 -1.70
CA ARG A 127 5.05 -6.39 -0.34
C ARG A 127 4.68 -4.92 -0.34
N ILE A 128 4.11 -4.46 0.77
CA ILE A 128 4.04 -3.03 1.06
C ILE A 128 5.23 -2.66 1.92
N TYR A 129 5.86 -1.55 1.56
CA TYR A 129 6.90 -0.91 2.36
C TYR A 129 6.44 0.50 2.65
N VAL A 130 6.54 0.93 3.91
CA VAL A 130 6.18 2.29 4.29
C VAL A 130 7.46 3.05 4.61
N GLU A 131 7.65 4.17 3.89
CA GLU A 131 8.75 5.09 4.18
C GLU A 131 8.16 6.29 4.90
N VAL A 132 8.65 6.58 6.10
CA VAL A 132 8.22 7.74 6.87
C VAL A 132 9.30 8.80 6.82
N GLU A 133 8.87 10.07 6.80
CA GLU A 133 9.78 11.21 6.74
C GLU A 133 9.63 12.10 7.93
N ARG A 134 10.75 12.64 8.38
CA ARG A 134 10.84 13.70 9.37
C ARG A 134 10.35 13.25 10.75
N THR A 135 9.72 14.17 11.49
CA THR A 135 9.42 13.93 12.90
C THR A 135 8.10 13.22 13.08
N ILE A 136 8.15 11.93 13.34
CA ILE A 136 6.95 11.12 13.54
C ILE A 136 6.74 10.90 15.03
N ALA A 137 5.62 11.40 15.56
CA ALA A 137 5.27 11.20 16.95
C ALA A 137 4.45 9.93 17.17
N THR A 138 3.38 9.76 16.38
CA THR A 138 2.47 8.62 16.52
C THR A 138 2.52 7.71 15.30
N GLY A 139 2.40 8.30 14.11
CA GLY A 139 2.48 7.53 12.87
C GLY A 139 1.15 7.37 12.15
N ILE A 140 1.11 6.36 11.29
CA ILE A 140 -0.06 6.06 10.46
C ILE A 140 -0.57 4.66 10.78
N ASN A 141 -1.90 4.51 10.80
CA ASN A 141 -2.55 3.22 10.96
C ASN A 141 -3.45 2.96 9.76
N PHE A 142 -3.23 1.84 9.08
CA PHE A 142 -4.05 1.45 7.95
C PHE A 142 -4.03 -0.06 7.78
N THR A 143 -5.00 -0.56 7.03
CA THR A 143 -5.00 -1.92 6.52
C THR A 143 -4.89 -1.88 5.01
N ALA A 144 -4.37 -2.95 4.42
CA ALA A 144 -4.22 -3.01 2.97
C ALA A 144 -4.41 -4.42 2.44
N PHE A 145 -5.16 -4.52 1.36
CA PHE A 145 -5.29 -5.77 0.61
C PHE A 145 -5.37 -5.46 -0.87
N ALA A 146 -4.95 -6.41 -1.70
CA ALA A 146 -5.04 -6.26 -3.14
C ALA A 146 -6.29 -6.93 -3.67
N SER A 147 -6.88 -6.32 -4.70
CA SER A 147 -7.96 -6.90 -5.48
C SER A 147 -7.48 -7.01 -6.91
N GLN A 148 -7.48 -8.22 -7.44
CA GLN A 148 -7.01 -8.46 -8.80
C GLN A 148 -8.03 -7.93 -9.80
N ARG A 149 -7.55 -7.20 -10.80
CA ARG A 149 -8.38 -6.79 -11.93
C ARG A 149 -8.45 -7.90 -12.94
N SER A 150 -9.64 -8.15 -13.42
CA SER A 150 -9.88 -9.15 -14.46
C SER A 150 -9.77 -8.53 -15.85
#